data_865a910099a988f02bb9e62f6029d86c
#
_entry.id   865a910099a988f02bb9e62f6029d86c
#
_cell.length_a   1.000
_cell.length_b   1.000
_cell.length_c   1.000
_cell.angle_alpha   90.00
_cell.angle_beta   90.00
_cell.angle_gamma   90.00
#
_symmetry.space_group_name_H-M   'P 1'
#
loop_
_entity.id
_entity.type
_entity.pdbx_description
1 polymer ?
#
loop_
_entity_poly.entity_id
_entity_poly.type
_entity_poly.pdbx_seq_one_letter_code
_entity_poly.pdbx_strand_id
1 'polypeptide(L)'
;FEITYFDNIPSLDIYQTKIKHSQKKDIVLGRTTFGPHRDNIALAWNNRDLRNFGSQGEHKLSLVLLKLAELVFVRKKTGTHPTLLLDDLFAKLDLERSKKIVTLLQGLETESGEPVQTIVTTTDLLNVEKSGLLSGAKENNTYHLER
;
A
#
# COMPACT_ATOMS: atom_id res chain seq x y z
N PHE A 1 -4.09 -9.95 -8.84
CA PHE A 1 -4.06 -8.51 -8.55
C PHE A 1 -3.30 -7.80 -9.65
N GLU A 2 -3.93 -6.83 -10.28
CA GLU A 2 -3.39 -6.09 -11.42
C GLU A 2 -3.41 -4.61 -11.12
N ILE A 3 -2.38 -3.90 -11.60
CA ILE A 3 -2.25 -2.45 -11.49
C ILE A 3 -2.09 -1.90 -12.89
N THR A 4 -2.98 -1.02 -13.30
CA THR A 4 -2.89 -0.31 -14.58
C THR A 4 -2.76 1.18 -14.33
N TYR A 5 -1.71 1.76 -14.83
CA TYR A 5 -1.50 3.20 -14.82
C TYR A 5 -1.99 3.79 -16.15
N PHE A 6 -2.88 4.77 -16.04
CA PHE A 6 -3.38 5.50 -17.19
C PHE A 6 -2.65 6.84 -17.27
N ASP A 7 -1.64 6.87 -18.13
CA ASP A 7 -0.92 8.09 -18.43
C ASP A 7 -1.75 8.95 -19.39
N ASN A 8 -2.04 10.17 -18.96
CA ASN A 8 -2.70 11.17 -19.80
C ASN A 8 -1.69 12.02 -20.61
N ILE A 9 -0.40 11.65 -20.58
CA ILE A 9 0.70 12.46 -21.12
C ILE A 9 1.52 11.65 -22.13
N PRO A 10 1.13 11.65 -23.43
CA PRO A 10 1.83 10.86 -24.44
C PRO A 10 3.20 11.41 -24.83
N SER A 11 3.50 12.71 -24.60
CA SER A 11 4.80 13.31 -24.86
C SER A 11 5.03 14.60 -24.07
N LEU A 12 6.32 15.02 -23.96
CA LEU A 12 6.72 16.25 -23.28
C LEU A 12 6.08 17.50 -23.93
N ASP A 13 5.99 17.55 -25.25
CA ASP A 13 5.43 18.68 -26.00
C ASP A 13 3.92 18.84 -25.72
N ILE A 14 3.20 17.73 -25.69
CA ILE A 14 1.77 17.71 -25.32
C ILE A 14 1.59 18.15 -23.87
N TYR A 15 2.49 17.71 -22.98
CA TYR A 15 2.48 18.13 -21.58
C TYR A 15 2.64 19.64 -21.42
N GLN A 16 3.66 20.22 -22.05
CA GLN A 16 3.91 21.66 -22.00
C GLN A 16 2.74 22.47 -22.59
N THR A 17 2.15 22.00 -23.66
CA THR A 17 0.99 22.63 -24.29
C THR A 17 -0.23 22.61 -23.37
N LYS A 18 -0.52 21.47 -22.77
CA LYS A 18 -1.65 21.32 -21.83
C LYS A 18 -1.47 22.18 -20.57
N ILE A 19 -0.26 22.25 -19.99
CA ILE A 19 0.02 23.15 -18.85
C ILE A 19 -0.27 24.60 -19.22
N LYS A 20 0.24 25.07 -20.37
CA LYS A 20 -0.01 26.44 -20.81
C LYS A 20 -1.51 26.75 -20.98
N HIS A 21 -2.27 25.80 -21.53
CA HIS A 21 -3.72 25.96 -21.70
C HIS A 21 -4.49 25.94 -20.36
N SER A 22 -4.06 25.11 -19.40
CA SER A 22 -4.72 25.01 -18.11
C SER A 22 -4.41 26.19 -17.16
N GLN A 23 -3.32 26.92 -17.38
CA GLN A 23 -2.77 27.91 -16.47
C GLN A 23 -3.81 28.94 -15.98
N LYS A 24 -4.60 29.53 -16.90
CA LYS A 24 -5.63 30.52 -16.54
C LYS A 24 -6.69 29.93 -15.62
N LYS A 25 -7.13 28.70 -15.93
CA LYS A 25 -8.10 27.97 -15.13
C LYS A 25 -7.53 27.60 -13.77
N ASP A 26 -6.28 27.19 -13.71
CA ASP A 26 -5.59 26.77 -12.50
C ASP A 26 -5.42 27.94 -11.52
N ILE A 27 -5.09 29.14 -12.05
CA ILE A 27 -5.02 30.37 -11.25
C ILE A 27 -6.38 30.71 -10.63
N VAL A 28 -7.47 30.66 -11.43
CA VAL A 28 -8.82 30.95 -10.94
C VAL A 28 -9.27 29.93 -9.86
N LEU A 29 -8.92 28.67 -10.05
CA LEU A 29 -9.30 27.60 -9.12
C LEU A 29 -8.37 27.47 -7.90
N GLY A 30 -7.22 28.17 -7.88
CA GLY A 30 -6.22 28.04 -6.83
C GLY A 30 -5.59 26.64 -6.73
N ARG A 31 -5.69 25.83 -7.80
CA ARG A 31 -5.14 24.47 -7.86
C ARG A 31 -4.86 24.03 -9.29
N THR A 32 -3.87 23.17 -9.47
CA THR A 32 -3.57 22.57 -10.77
C THR A 32 -4.64 21.56 -11.20
N THR A 33 -5.09 21.65 -12.44
CA THR A 33 -6.11 20.76 -13.03
C THR A 33 -5.52 19.71 -13.96
N PHE A 34 -4.23 19.81 -14.27
CA PHE A 34 -3.50 18.90 -15.14
C PHE A 34 -2.14 18.54 -14.53
N GLY A 35 -1.70 17.27 -14.68
CA GLY A 35 -0.41 16.79 -14.20
C GLY A 35 -0.50 15.37 -13.61
N PRO A 36 0.63 14.75 -13.23
CA PRO A 36 0.68 13.37 -12.72
C PRO A 36 -0.24 13.11 -11.51
N HIS A 37 -0.50 14.13 -10.69
CA HIS A 37 -1.44 14.04 -9.56
C HIS A 37 -2.91 13.89 -9.99
N ARG A 38 -3.21 13.96 -11.30
CA ARG A 38 -4.53 13.76 -11.90
C ARG A 38 -4.60 12.47 -12.71
N ASP A 39 -3.49 11.76 -12.81
CA ASP A 39 -3.47 10.48 -13.48
C ASP A 39 -4.27 9.45 -12.66
N ASN A 40 -4.75 8.45 -13.35
CA ASN A 40 -5.56 7.42 -12.73
C ASN A 40 -4.78 6.11 -12.65
N ILE A 41 -4.86 5.48 -11.49
CA ILE A 41 -4.37 4.13 -11.27
C ILE A 41 -5.59 3.24 -11.07
N ALA A 42 -5.81 2.29 -11.94
CA ALA A 42 -6.82 1.27 -11.76
C ALA A 42 -6.20 0.04 -11.10
N LEU A 43 -6.89 -0.44 -10.08
CA LEU A 43 -6.55 -1.66 -9.37
C LEU A 43 -7.63 -2.69 -9.69
N ALA A 44 -7.24 -3.87 -10.13
CA ALA A 44 -8.15 -4.96 -10.42
C ALA A 44 -7.81 -6.22 -9.62
N TRP A 45 -8.83 -6.93 -9.20
CA TRP A 45 -8.75 -8.22 -8.53
C TRP A 45 -9.59 -9.25 -9.30
N ASN A 46 -8.96 -10.29 -9.81
CA ASN A 46 -9.61 -11.30 -10.67
C ASN A 46 -10.39 -10.66 -11.84
N ASN A 47 -9.76 -9.75 -12.57
CA ASN A 47 -10.33 -8.99 -13.69
C ASN A 47 -11.55 -8.12 -13.34
N ARG A 48 -11.76 -7.80 -12.06
CA ARG A 48 -12.80 -6.89 -11.60
C ARG A 48 -12.17 -5.64 -11.04
N ASP A 49 -12.69 -4.49 -11.44
CA ASP A 49 -12.28 -3.19 -10.91
C ASP A 49 -12.49 -3.16 -9.39
N LEU A 50 -11.40 -2.96 -8.65
CA LEU A 50 -11.43 -2.98 -7.19
C LEU A 50 -12.27 -1.84 -6.62
N ARG A 51 -12.24 -0.67 -7.26
CA ARG A 51 -12.95 0.54 -6.80
C ARG A 51 -14.47 0.33 -6.78
N ASN A 52 -14.99 -0.35 -7.79
CA ASN A 52 -16.44 -0.52 -7.98
C ASN A 52 -16.97 -1.83 -7.40
N PHE A 53 -16.15 -2.87 -7.37
CA PHE A 53 -16.58 -4.25 -7.05
C PHE A 53 -15.80 -4.90 -5.92
N GLY A 54 -14.76 -4.24 -5.41
CA GLY A 54 -13.93 -4.79 -4.34
C GLY A 54 -14.66 -4.82 -3.00
N SER A 55 -14.53 -5.92 -2.26
CA SER A 55 -14.89 -6.00 -0.86
C SER A 55 -13.92 -5.17 0.01
N GLN A 56 -14.33 -4.82 1.21
CA GLN A 56 -13.47 -4.07 2.15
C GLN A 56 -12.16 -4.82 2.45
N GLY A 57 -12.23 -6.15 2.56
CA GLY A 57 -11.05 -6.98 2.76
C GLY A 57 -10.10 -7.00 1.55
N GLU A 58 -10.63 -6.99 0.33
CA GLU A 58 -9.83 -6.89 -0.90
C GLU A 58 -9.16 -5.53 -1.03
N HIS A 59 -9.85 -4.44 -0.71
CA HIS A 59 -9.24 -3.11 -0.63
C HIS A 59 -8.09 -3.09 0.36
N LYS A 60 -8.30 -3.62 1.57
CA LYS A 60 -7.27 -3.67 2.62
C LYS A 60 -6.05 -4.49 2.17
N LEU A 61 -6.30 -5.69 1.65
CA LEU A 61 -5.23 -6.55 1.14
C LEU A 61 -4.45 -5.87 0.01
N SER A 62 -5.14 -5.19 -0.90
CA SER A 62 -4.48 -4.45 -1.99
C SER A 62 -3.58 -3.33 -1.47
N LEU A 63 -4.03 -2.59 -0.45
CA LEU A 63 -3.19 -1.56 0.20
C LEU A 63 -1.94 -2.16 0.83
N VAL A 64 -2.06 -3.30 1.51
CA VAL A 64 -0.91 -4.01 2.08
C VAL A 64 0.06 -4.44 0.98
N LEU A 65 -0.43 -5.05 -0.11
CA LEU A 65 0.41 -5.45 -1.23
C LEU A 65 1.13 -4.27 -1.88
N LEU A 66 0.46 -3.11 -2.02
CA LEU A 66 1.08 -1.88 -2.51
C LEU A 66 2.19 -1.39 -1.57
N LYS A 67 1.98 -1.44 -0.26
CA LYS A 67 3.00 -1.07 0.73
C LYS A 67 4.20 -2.01 0.71
N LEU A 68 3.98 -3.30 0.52
CA LEU A 68 5.06 -4.27 0.34
C LEU A 68 5.84 -4.01 -0.96
N ALA A 69 5.15 -3.69 -2.05
CA ALA A 69 5.80 -3.33 -3.31
C ALA A 69 6.62 -2.03 -3.18
N GLU A 70 6.08 -1.01 -2.49
CA GLU A 70 6.78 0.24 -2.17
C GLU A 70 8.05 -0.03 -1.36
N LEU A 71 7.98 -0.85 -0.32
CA LEU A 71 9.13 -1.25 0.49
C LEU A 71 10.22 -1.88 -0.37
N VAL A 72 9.88 -2.84 -1.22
CA VAL A 72 10.82 -3.50 -2.13
C VAL A 72 11.43 -2.49 -3.12
N PHE A 73 10.63 -1.56 -3.63
CA PHE A 73 11.10 -0.51 -4.54
C PHE A 73 12.08 0.43 -3.86
N VAL A 74 11.75 0.95 -2.67
CA VAL A 74 12.61 1.85 -1.90
C VAL A 74 13.93 1.16 -1.59
N ARG A 75 13.89 -0.07 -1.10
CA ARG A 75 15.09 -0.87 -0.82
C ARG A 75 16.00 -1.00 -2.04
N LYS A 76 15.45 -1.39 -3.20
CA LYS A 76 16.22 -1.50 -4.45
C LYS A 76 16.83 -0.17 -4.89
N LYS A 77 16.13 0.94 -4.64
CA LYS A 77 16.55 2.27 -5.08
C LYS A 77 17.61 2.92 -4.17
N THR A 78 17.52 2.70 -2.87
CA THR A 78 18.31 3.41 -1.85
C THR A 78 19.32 2.52 -1.15
N GLY A 79 19.22 1.20 -1.25
CA GLY A 79 20.01 0.24 -0.47
C GLY A 79 19.67 0.24 1.03
N THR A 80 18.65 0.99 1.46
CA THR A 80 18.24 1.06 2.87
C THR A 80 17.17 0.02 3.18
N HIS A 81 16.99 -0.32 4.45
CA HIS A 81 15.97 -1.22 4.94
C HIS A 81 14.91 -0.42 5.72
N PRO A 82 13.85 0.07 5.05
CA PRO A 82 12.85 0.88 5.72
C PRO A 82 12.01 0.03 6.69
N THR A 83 11.58 0.65 7.79
CA THR A 83 10.59 0.06 8.70
C THR A 83 9.19 0.12 8.06
N LEU A 84 8.48 -0.98 8.07
CA LEU A 84 7.11 -1.07 7.58
C LEU A 84 6.12 -0.70 8.69
N LEU A 85 5.26 0.29 8.42
CA LEU A 85 4.20 0.72 9.35
C LEU A 85 2.84 0.33 8.76
N LEU A 86 2.07 -0.47 9.51
CA LEU A 86 0.74 -0.95 9.10
C LEU A 86 -0.28 -0.58 10.19
N ASP A 87 -1.11 0.40 9.89
CA ASP A 87 -2.13 0.87 10.82
C ASP A 87 -3.42 0.06 10.68
N ASP A 88 -3.96 -0.36 11.84
CA ASP A 88 -5.21 -1.11 11.96
C ASP A 88 -5.29 -2.32 10.99
N LEU A 89 -4.19 -3.08 10.90
CA LEU A 89 -3.97 -4.10 9.86
C LEU A 89 -5.12 -5.11 9.76
N PHE A 90 -5.59 -5.63 10.89
CA PHE A 90 -6.54 -6.74 10.92
C PHE A 90 -8.01 -6.33 10.86
N ALA A 91 -8.32 -5.03 10.94
CA ALA A 91 -9.70 -4.57 10.85
C ALA A 91 -10.34 -4.98 9.52
N LYS A 92 -11.54 -5.56 9.60
CA LYS A 92 -12.34 -5.98 8.43
C LYS A 92 -11.70 -7.06 7.54
N LEU A 93 -10.69 -7.75 8.06
CA LEU A 93 -10.11 -8.92 7.43
C LEU A 93 -10.66 -10.19 8.08
N ASP A 94 -10.99 -11.18 7.27
CA ASP A 94 -11.22 -12.53 7.75
C ASP A 94 -9.90 -13.22 8.15
N LEU A 95 -10.00 -14.30 8.90
CA LEU A 95 -8.84 -15.02 9.40
C LEU A 95 -7.96 -15.60 8.28
N GLU A 96 -8.55 -16.01 7.17
CA GLU A 96 -7.79 -16.57 6.05
C GLU A 96 -6.89 -15.52 5.39
N ARG A 97 -7.45 -14.32 5.12
CA ARG A 97 -6.69 -13.19 4.59
C ARG A 97 -5.64 -12.70 5.58
N SER A 98 -5.99 -12.66 6.87
CA SER A 98 -5.05 -12.29 7.93
C SER A 98 -3.83 -13.23 7.97
N LYS A 99 -4.05 -14.55 7.89
CA LYS A 99 -2.96 -15.54 7.81
C LYS A 99 -2.08 -15.34 6.58
N LYS A 100 -2.66 -15.07 5.42
CA LYS A 100 -1.90 -14.82 4.19
C LYS A 100 -1.02 -13.57 4.32
N ILE A 101 -1.54 -12.49 4.90
CA ILE A 101 -0.76 -11.27 5.16
C ILE A 101 0.38 -11.57 6.14
N VAL A 102 0.10 -12.25 7.24
CA VAL A 102 1.14 -12.63 8.22
C VAL A 102 2.25 -13.43 7.56
N THR A 103 1.91 -14.42 6.73
CA THR A 103 2.90 -15.20 5.97
C THR A 103 3.76 -14.31 5.07
N LEU A 104 3.15 -13.32 4.39
CA LEU A 104 3.90 -12.37 3.57
C LEU A 104 4.83 -11.50 4.42
N LEU A 105 4.38 -11.00 5.56
CA LEU A 105 5.19 -10.17 6.47
C LEU A 105 6.38 -10.95 7.05
N GLN A 106 6.13 -12.19 7.48
CA GLN A 106 7.17 -13.07 8.03
C GLN A 106 8.21 -13.50 6.99
N GLY A 107 7.83 -13.53 5.70
CA GLY A 107 8.73 -13.80 4.59
C GLY A 107 9.53 -12.59 4.11
N LEU A 108 9.35 -11.41 4.72
CA LEU A 108 10.11 -10.21 4.37
C LEU A 108 11.48 -10.24 5.06
N GLU A 109 12.52 -10.41 4.28
CA GLU A 109 13.90 -10.40 4.75
C GLU A 109 14.72 -9.29 4.08
N THR A 110 15.73 -8.83 4.77
CA THR A 110 16.76 -7.95 4.21
C THR A 110 17.70 -8.75 3.28
N GLU A 111 18.62 -8.10 2.59
CA GLU A 111 19.64 -8.80 1.78
C GLU A 111 20.60 -9.65 2.62
N SER A 112 20.76 -9.30 3.90
CA SER A 112 21.53 -10.08 4.87
C SER A 112 20.75 -11.23 5.51
N GLY A 113 19.48 -11.44 5.11
CA GLY A 113 18.62 -12.48 5.68
C GLY A 113 18.00 -12.09 7.03
N GLU A 114 18.15 -10.83 7.46
CA GLU A 114 17.50 -10.35 8.68
C GLU A 114 16.04 -9.96 8.40
N PRO A 115 15.10 -10.17 9.36
CA PRO A 115 13.71 -9.80 9.20
C PRO A 115 13.56 -8.28 9.05
N VAL A 116 12.61 -7.86 8.21
CA VAL A 116 12.25 -6.44 8.08
C VAL A 116 11.48 -6.01 9.32
N GLN A 117 11.92 -4.93 9.95
CA GLN A 117 11.20 -4.35 11.09
C GLN A 117 9.79 -3.92 10.65
N THR A 118 8.78 -4.46 11.32
CA THR A 118 7.38 -4.16 11.02
C THR A 118 6.67 -3.73 12.30
N ILE A 119 5.99 -2.58 12.25
CA ILE A 119 5.14 -2.07 13.33
C ILE A 119 3.69 -2.18 12.86
N VAL A 120 2.88 -2.89 13.62
CA VAL A 120 1.47 -3.12 13.31
C VAL A 120 0.62 -2.59 14.47
N THR A 121 -0.38 -1.76 14.16
CA THR A 121 -1.43 -1.44 15.12
C THR A 121 -2.69 -2.24 14.82
N THR A 122 -3.48 -2.56 15.84
CA THR A 122 -4.75 -3.26 15.67
C THR A 122 -5.64 -3.11 16.91
N THR A 123 -6.95 -3.19 16.70
CA THR A 123 -7.96 -3.32 17.75
C THR A 123 -8.51 -4.76 17.84
N ASP A 124 -8.12 -5.66 16.93
CA ASP A 124 -8.60 -7.04 16.83
C ASP A 124 -7.54 -8.03 17.35
N LEU A 125 -7.45 -8.18 18.66
CA LEU A 125 -6.50 -9.09 19.32
C LEU A 125 -6.74 -10.57 18.97
N LEU A 126 -8.00 -10.98 18.80
CA LEU A 126 -8.33 -12.37 18.44
C LEU A 126 -7.78 -12.74 17.06
N ASN A 127 -7.83 -11.80 16.13
CA ASN A 127 -7.30 -12.01 14.79
C ASN A 127 -5.76 -12.07 14.80
N VAL A 128 -5.11 -11.24 15.63
CA VAL A 128 -3.66 -11.30 15.86
C VAL A 128 -3.23 -12.67 16.36
N GLU A 129 -3.84 -13.17 17.41
CA GLU A 129 -3.50 -14.48 18.00
C GLU A 129 -3.71 -15.62 17.01
N LYS A 130 -4.90 -15.68 16.38
CA LYS A 130 -5.28 -16.77 15.45
C LYS A 130 -4.56 -16.69 14.10
N SER A 131 -4.09 -15.54 13.68
CA SER A 131 -3.36 -15.38 12.43
C SER A 131 -1.92 -15.91 12.47
N GLY A 132 -1.36 -16.10 13.68
CA GLY A 132 0.01 -16.55 13.87
C GLY A 132 1.05 -15.43 13.84
N LEU A 133 0.63 -14.15 13.89
CA LEU A 133 1.55 -13.03 13.87
C LEU A 133 2.58 -13.10 15.02
N LEU A 134 2.14 -13.48 16.21
CA LEU A 134 2.99 -13.57 17.39
C LEU A 134 3.83 -14.84 17.47
N SER A 135 3.51 -15.86 16.66
CA SER A 135 4.12 -17.18 16.76
C SER A 135 5.39 -17.37 15.91
N GLY A 136 5.63 -16.52 14.93
CA GLY A 136 6.63 -16.76 13.88
C GLY A 136 7.85 -15.85 13.91
N ALA A 137 7.87 -14.78 14.67
CA ALA A 137 9.00 -13.86 14.70
C ALA A 137 9.97 -14.20 15.85
N LYS A 138 11.27 -14.07 15.56
CA LYS A 138 12.35 -14.31 16.56
C LYS A 138 12.26 -13.34 17.73
N GLU A 139 11.76 -12.13 17.52
CA GLU A 139 11.55 -11.10 18.55
C GLU A 139 10.24 -10.35 18.26
N ASN A 140 9.22 -10.60 19.04
CA ASN A 140 7.95 -9.84 19.03
C ASN A 140 7.79 -9.07 20.34
N ASN A 141 7.54 -7.77 20.23
CA ASN A 141 7.17 -6.94 21.35
C ASN A 141 5.72 -6.47 21.18
N THR A 142 4.90 -6.69 22.20
CA THR A 142 3.50 -6.26 22.20
C THR A 142 3.30 -5.16 23.24
N TYR A 143 2.68 -4.06 22.81
CA TYR A 143 2.36 -2.91 23.65
C TYR A 143 0.84 -2.72 23.68
N HIS A 144 0.26 -2.67 24.88
CA HIS A 144 -1.15 -2.33 25.07
C HIS A 144 -1.25 -0.83 25.37
N LEU A 145 -2.06 -0.14 24.58
CA LEU A 145 -2.36 1.27 24.79
C LEU A 145 -3.71 1.37 25.51
N GLU A 146 -3.71 1.85 26.75
CA GLU A 146 -4.91 2.17 27.51
C GLU A 146 -5.30 3.63 27.25
N ARG A 147 -6.62 3.89 27.25
CA ARG A 147 -7.16 5.25 27.11
C ARG A 147 -7.27 5.92 28.47
#